data_29fc92e66632bdf21dd527851a50bb16
#
_entry.id   29fc92e66632bdf21dd527851a50bb16
#
_cell.length_a   1.000
_cell.length_b   1.000
_cell.length_c   1.000
_cell.angle_alpha   90.00
_cell.angle_beta   90.00
_cell.angle_gamma   90.00
#
_symmetry.space_group_name_H-M   'P 1'
#
loop_
_entity.id
_entity.type
_entity.pdbx_description
1 polymer ?
#
loop_
_entity_poly.entity_id
_entity_poly.type
_entity_poly.pdbx_seq_one_letter_code
_entity_poly.pdbx_strand_id
1 'polypeptide(L)'
;MAYFNLGVYMKKWEFRIKQYEYSLDNNDIQSRSKKNYEVEEILSDFGKDGYELVNVISEKITDNINKNLYLRTFFLKKERH
;
A
#
# COMPACT_ATOMS: atom_id res chain seq x y z
N MET A 1 -17.26 12.53 -34.02
CA MET A 1 -15.95 11.88 -34.10
C MET A 1 -15.54 11.32 -32.78
N ALA A 2 -15.39 10.01 -32.75
CA ALA A 2 -15.16 9.28 -31.51
C ALA A 2 -13.82 9.62 -30.87
N TYR A 3 -12.81 9.94 -31.62
CA TYR A 3 -11.50 10.18 -31.03
C TYR A 3 -11.39 11.47 -30.24
N PHE A 4 -12.16 12.48 -30.53
CA PHE A 4 -12.17 13.68 -29.70
C PHE A 4 -12.70 13.39 -28.33
N ASN A 5 -13.69 12.53 -28.28
CA ASN A 5 -14.27 12.11 -27.02
C ASN A 5 -13.30 11.26 -26.23
N LEU A 6 -12.46 10.45 -26.88
CA LEU A 6 -11.44 9.67 -26.22
C LEU A 6 -10.44 10.55 -25.47
N GLY A 7 -10.04 11.68 -26.05
CA GLY A 7 -9.17 12.62 -25.38
C GLY A 7 -9.80 13.24 -24.15
N VAL A 8 -11.09 13.50 -24.18
CA VAL A 8 -11.84 14.07 -23.06
C VAL A 8 -12.05 13.04 -21.96
N TYR A 9 -12.28 11.77 -22.34
CA TYR A 9 -12.57 10.71 -21.39
C TYR A 9 -11.36 9.95 -20.91
N MET A 10 -10.15 10.33 -21.31
CA MET A 10 -8.94 9.73 -20.79
C MET A 10 -8.84 10.01 -19.31
N LYS A 11 -8.84 8.94 -18.53
CA LYS A 11 -8.66 9.02 -17.09
C LYS A 11 -7.22 9.39 -16.78
N LYS A 12 -7.06 10.34 -15.88
CA LYS A 12 -5.76 10.70 -15.34
C LYS A 12 -5.64 10.11 -13.94
N TRP A 13 -4.49 9.56 -13.64
CA TRP A 13 -4.25 8.89 -12.37
C TRP A 13 -3.17 9.60 -11.59
N GLU A 14 -3.36 9.67 -10.30
CA GLU A 14 -2.36 10.10 -9.34
C GLU A 14 -1.92 8.88 -8.56
N PHE A 15 -0.61 8.64 -8.48
CA PHE A 15 -0.07 7.48 -7.80
C PHE A 15 0.60 7.89 -6.50
N ARG A 16 0.49 7.02 -5.51
CA ARG A 16 1.18 7.17 -4.23
C ARG A 16 1.82 5.85 -3.86
N ILE A 17 2.98 5.95 -3.22
CA ILE A 17 3.69 4.80 -2.67
C ILE A 17 3.85 5.04 -1.18
N LYS A 18 3.40 4.08 -0.38
CA LYS A 18 3.57 4.09 1.07
C LYS A 18 4.40 2.88 1.46
N GLN A 19 5.51 3.13 2.16
CA GLN A 19 6.38 2.07 2.65
C GLN A 19 6.47 2.13 4.16
N TYR A 20 6.56 0.96 4.79
CA TYR A 20 6.91 0.88 6.20
C TYR A 20 7.63 -0.42 6.50
N GLU A 21 8.48 -0.36 7.51
CA GLU A 21 9.20 -1.52 8.00
C GLU A 21 8.42 -2.18 9.14
N TYR A 22 8.48 -3.52 9.18
CA TYR A 22 7.91 -4.26 10.30
C TYR A 22 8.77 -5.47 10.59
N SER A 23 8.78 -5.90 11.85
CA SER A 23 9.45 -7.12 12.24
C SER A 23 8.41 -8.18 12.59
N LEU A 24 8.69 -9.42 12.20
CA LEU A 24 7.86 -10.55 12.58
C LEU A 24 8.60 -11.33 13.65
N ASP A 25 8.00 -11.36 14.83
CA ASP A 25 8.40 -12.27 15.88
C ASP A 25 7.46 -13.48 15.82
N ASN A 26 8.05 -14.65 15.60
CA ASN A 26 7.27 -15.87 15.36
C ASN A 26 6.33 -16.25 16.49
N ASN A 27 6.56 -15.75 17.69
CA ASN A 27 5.79 -16.11 18.87
C ASN A 27 4.77 -15.06 19.32
N ASP A 28 4.63 -13.97 18.57
CA ASP A 28 3.80 -12.85 19.02
C ASP A 28 2.57 -12.66 18.15
N ILE A 29 1.51 -13.38 18.49
CA ILE A 29 0.22 -13.31 17.81
C ILE A 29 -0.42 -11.91 18.02
N GLN A 30 -0.21 -11.32 19.19
CA GLN A 30 -0.75 -9.99 19.49
C GLN A 30 -0.12 -8.91 18.62
N SER A 31 1.18 -8.99 18.40
CA SER A 31 1.89 -8.10 17.50
C SER A 31 1.34 -8.17 16.07
N ARG A 32 1.02 -9.37 15.61
CA ARG A 32 0.45 -9.56 14.27
C ARG A 32 -0.91 -8.90 14.14
N SER A 33 -1.77 -9.07 15.12
CA SER A 33 -3.10 -8.46 15.14
C SER A 33 -3.02 -6.94 15.16
N LYS A 34 -2.11 -6.42 15.96
CA LYS A 34 -1.88 -4.98 16.05
C LYS A 34 -1.40 -4.41 14.71
N LYS A 35 -0.53 -5.15 14.01
CA LYS A 35 -0.03 -4.73 12.71
C LYS A 35 -1.11 -4.74 11.64
N ASN A 36 -1.99 -5.72 11.68
CA ASN A 36 -3.13 -5.76 10.77
C ASN A 36 -4.04 -4.55 10.96
N TYR A 37 -4.28 -4.18 12.20
CA TYR A 37 -5.06 -2.99 12.52
C TYR A 37 -4.39 -1.71 11.98
N GLU A 38 -3.09 -1.59 12.13
CA GLU A 38 -2.33 -0.45 11.60
C GLU A 38 -2.42 -0.38 10.06
N VAL A 39 -2.34 -1.53 9.40
CA VAL A 39 -2.49 -1.61 7.94
C VAL A 39 -3.89 -1.17 7.51
N GLU A 40 -4.91 -1.66 8.19
CA GLU A 40 -6.30 -1.26 7.90
C GLU A 40 -6.48 0.25 8.05
N GLU A 41 -5.88 0.83 9.07
CA GLU A 41 -5.94 2.26 9.32
C GLU A 41 -5.27 3.05 8.20
N ILE A 42 -4.09 2.64 7.76
CA ILE A 42 -3.38 3.26 6.65
C ILE A 42 -4.23 3.21 5.37
N LEU A 43 -4.75 2.03 5.05
CA LEU A 43 -5.57 1.86 3.84
C LEU A 43 -6.86 2.67 3.92
N SER A 44 -7.47 2.74 5.10
CA SER A 44 -8.70 3.51 5.30
C SER A 44 -8.45 5.01 5.12
N ASP A 45 -7.33 5.51 5.60
CA ASP A 45 -6.97 6.91 5.44
C ASP A 45 -6.76 7.27 3.97
N PHE A 46 -6.06 6.41 3.22
CA PHE A 46 -5.91 6.62 1.78
C PHE A 46 -7.25 6.50 1.05
N GLY A 47 -8.08 5.56 1.45
CA GLY A 47 -9.42 5.39 0.86
C GLY A 47 -10.31 6.60 1.05
N LYS A 48 -10.23 7.26 2.20
CA LYS A 48 -10.97 8.51 2.45
C LYS A 48 -10.55 9.62 1.50
N ASP A 49 -9.31 9.62 1.07
CA ASP A 49 -8.78 10.58 0.11
C ASP A 49 -9.02 10.15 -1.35
N GLY A 50 -9.73 9.05 -1.57
CA GLY A 50 -10.08 8.57 -2.90
C GLY A 50 -9.08 7.63 -3.53
N TYR A 51 -8.06 7.19 -2.78
CA TYR A 51 -7.07 6.24 -3.30
C TYR A 51 -7.57 4.81 -3.20
N GLU A 52 -7.22 4.02 -4.18
CA GLU A 52 -7.43 2.57 -4.15
C GLU A 52 -6.09 1.85 -4.20
N LEU A 53 -6.05 0.68 -3.60
CA LEU A 53 -4.86 -0.15 -3.56
C LEU A 53 -4.68 -0.87 -4.90
N VAL A 54 -3.50 -0.71 -5.50
CA VAL A 54 -3.15 -1.39 -6.76
C VAL A 54 -2.38 -2.67 -6.47
N ASN A 55 -1.42 -2.61 -5.55
CA ASN A 55 -0.58 -3.75 -5.24
C ASN A 55 0.09 -3.57 -3.88
N VAL A 56 0.49 -4.69 -3.30
CA VAL A 56 1.28 -4.73 -2.06
C VAL A 56 2.44 -5.69 -2.26
N ILE A 57 3.63 -5.25 -1.92
CA ILE A 57 4.83 -6.09 -1.97
C ILE A 57 5.47 -6.09 -0.60
N SER A 58 5.84 -7.27 -0.12
CA SER A 58 6.59 -7.43 1.13
C SER A 58 7.92 -8.10 0.83
N GLU A 59 9.00 -7.49 1.32
CA GLU A 59 10.35 -7.96 1.09
C GLU A 59 11.09 -8.10 2.42
N LYS A 60 11.88 -9.16 2.55
CA LYS A 60 12.79 -9.29 3.68
C LYS A 60 14.02 -8.43 3.41
N ILE A 61 14.32 -7.50 4.31
CA ILE A 61 15.40 -6.52 4.10
C ILE A 61 16.63 -6.74 4.96
N THR A 62 16.66 -7.78 5.81
CA THR A 62 17.84 -8.10 6.60
C THR A 62 18.26 -9.54 6.40
N ASP A 63 19.58 -9.74 6.34
CA ASP A 63 20.21 -11.06 6.33
C ASP A 63 20.53 -11.56 7.74
N ASN A 64 20.23 -10.77 8.75
CA ASN A 64 20.52 -11.13 10.13
C ASN A 64 19.52 -12.17 10.63
N ILE A 65 20.03 -13.33 11.03
CA ILE A 65 19.19 -14.43 11.53
C ILE A 65 18.37 -14.06 12.76
N ASN A 66 18.84 -13.09 13.52
CA ASN A 66 18.17 -12.67 14.76
C ASN A 66 17.10 -11.60 14.54
N LYS A 67 16.97 -11.09 13.34
CA LYS A 67 15.99 -10.05 13.02
C LYS A 67 15.24 -10.39 11.74
N ASN A 68 13.95 -10.57 11.85
CA ASN A 68 13.07 -10.75 10.69
C ASN A 68 12.45 -9.40 10.35
N LEU A 69 13.24 -8.58 9.67
CA LEU A 69 12.81 -7.25 9.27
C LEU A 69 12.33 -7.26 7.82
N TYR A 70 11.17 -6.71 7.60
CA TYR A 70 10.51 -6.67 6.30
C TYR A 70 10.15 -5.26 5.93
N LEU A 71 10.17 -4.98 4.64
CA LEU A 71 9.66 -3.75 4.07
C LEU A 71 8.38 -4.06 3.30
N ARG A 72 7.30 -3.40 3.65
CA ARG A 72 6.04 -3.53 2.94
C ARG A 72 5.78 -2.25 2.15
N THR A 73 5.50 -2.41 0.86
CA THR A 73 5.25 -1.31 -0.05
C THR A 73 3.83 -1.40 -0.57
N PHE A 74 3.06 -0.35 -0.37
CA PHE A 74 1.72 -0.20 -0.94
C PHE A 74 1.81 0.71 -2.15
N PHE A 75 1.23 0.26 -3.26
CA PHE A 75 1.06 1.05 -4.46
C PHE A 75 -0.41 1.44 -4.56
N LEU A 76 -0.67 2.73 -4.57
CA LEU A 76 -2.02 3.27 -4.56
C LEU A 76 -2.21 4.21 -5.74
N LYS A 77 -3.45 4.34 -6.19
CA LYS A 77 -3.80 5.28 -7.23
C LYS A 77 -5.15 5.92 -6.92
N LYS A 78 -5.32 7.11 -7.46
CA LYS A 78 -6.63 7.76 -7.43
C LYS A 78 -6.86 8.48 -8.74
N GLU A 79 -8.09 8.50 -9.18
CA GLU A 79 -8.48 9.20 -10.39
C GLU A 79 -8.41 10.70 -10.17
N ARG A 80 -7.79 11.42 -11.09
CA ARG A 80 -7.74 12.88 -11.07
C ARG A 80 -8.85 13.43 -11.93
N HIS A 81 -9.54 14.40 -11.40
CA HIS A 81 -10.62 15.08 -12.12
C HIS A 81 -10.19 16.45 -12.63
#